data_d7a0aeb172377e6a9af279b5bc6d58f5
#
_entry.id   d7a0aeb172377e6a9af279b5bc6d58f5
#
_cell.length_a   1.000
_cell.length_b   1.000
_cell.length_c   1.000
_cell.angle_alpha   90.00
_cell.angle_beta   90.00
_cell.angle_gamma   90.00
#
_symmetry.space_group_name_H-M   'P 1'
#
loop_
_entity.id
_entity.type
_entity.pdbx_description
1 polymer ?
#
loop_
_entity_poly.entity_id
_entity_poly.type
_entity_poly.pdbx_seq_one_letter_code
_entity_poly.pdbx_strand_id
1 'polypeptide(L)'
;VVQDVLLPRLRDVLQASKVPTFVSMIDDLSSARMRLTASLGRLLGKLPRISGFRKASELFRERLEARPKASPSELVAAMMFTGGTTGVPKLAALTHRNIASNVYFQKVWFNRKEASDRAIGVLPFFHVYGFGSILALTLTIAAHMILMPRFDAVEFHRNVLKYNVNLIPGAPTLYLALLNALPQGEMAKWKGVVEMCFSGASPLPVEAINRLESITGCRVVEGYGLTETSPVIAANPLYGKRKVGSIGLPMPGTLMAVADPEEPRLLPRGSTGEIVVSGPQVMLGYVGGEENPFFEACGLRWLRTGDIGYADEEWFFYIVDRKKDVIKYKGHSVYPRIIEEALYRHPCVAEAAVIGVPDEVVGENVKAFIALRPECKGKVREEDMIEWAKKELGGHEYPRLIEFRDELPKTLAGKILRRALREEELRRLREQMKKEG
;
A
#
# COMPACT_ATOMS: atom_id res chain seq x y z
N VAL A 1 -4.63 -12.21 20.66
CA VAL A 1 -3.45 -13.10 20.50
C VAL A 1 -2.26 -12.25 20.10
N VAL A 2 -1.10 -12.47 20.70
CA VAL A 2 0.15 -11.74 20.43
C VAL A 2 1.24 -12.73 20.04
N GLN A 3 2.06 -12.39 19.05
CA GLN A 3 3.20 -13.22 18.65
C GLN A 3 4.36 -13.09 19.65
N ASP A 4 5.05 -14.21 19.96
CA ASP A 4 6.10 -14.27 20.98
C ASP A 4 7.25 -13.28 20.74
N VAL A 5 7.63 -13.05 19.49
CA VAL A 5 8.71 -12.09 19.13
C VAL A 5 8.37 -10.63 19.48
N LEU A 6 7.09 -10.29 19.65
CA LEU A 6 6.62 -8.96 20.04
C LEU A 6 6.50 -8.82 21.58
N LEU A 7 6.49 -9.94 22.29
CA LEU A 7 6.23 -9.98 23.73
C LEU A 7 7.19 -9.11 24.56
N PRO A 8 8.51 -9.04 24.28
CA PRO A 8 9.42 -8.18 25.04
C PRO A 8 9.05 -6.69 25.01
N ARG A 9 8.42 -6.23 23.90
CA ARG A 9 8.01 -4.82 23.72
C ARG A 9 6.62 -4.51 24.31
N LEU A 10 5.79 -5.53 24.47
CA LEU A 10 4.37 -5.36 24.81
C LEU A 10 4.03 -5.89 26.21
N ARG A 11 4.96 -6.56 26.89
CA ARG A 11 4.73 -7.29 28.15
C ARG A 11 4.02 -6.43 29.20
N ASP A 12 4.56 -5.25 29.50
CA ASP A 12 4.05 -4.39 30.57
C ASP A 12 2.63 -3.89 30.25
N VAL A 13 2.39 -3.49 28.99
CA VAL A 13 1.07 -3.05 28.52
C VAL A 13 0.05 -4.18 28.59
N LEU A 14 0.43 -5.40 28.18
CA LEU A 14 -0.45 -6.56 28.19
C LEU A 14 -0.78 -7.02 29.61
N GLN A 15 0.17 -6.96 30.54
CA GLN A 15 -0.06 -7.27 31.95
C GLN A 15 -0.97 -6.24 32.63
N ALA A 16 -0.80 -4.96 32.28
CA ALA A 16 -1.64 -3.87 32.81
C ALA A 16 -3.08 -3.88 32.26
N SER A 17 -3.28 -4.39 31.04
CA SER A 17 -4.56 -4.25 30.31
C SER A 17 -5.71 -5.10 30.82
N LYS A 18 -5.49 -6.06 31.72
CA LYS A 18 -6.48 -7.05 32.20
C LYS A 18 -7.21 -7.85 31.07
N VAL A 19 -6.76 -7.75 29.85
CA VAL A 19 -7.30 -8.48 28.68
C VAL A 19 -6.71 -9.88 28.64
N PRO A 20 -7.52 -10.95 28.52
CA PRO A 20 -7.00 -12.31 28.35
C PRO A 20 -6.06 -12.39 27.16
N THR A 21 -4.77 -12.61 27.43
CA THR A 21 -3.74 -12.60 26.40
C THR A 21 -3.22 -14.00 26.15
N PHE A 22 -3.27 -14.41 24.87
CA PHE A 22 -2.69 -15.65 24.39
C PHE A 22 -1.47 -15.33 23.52
N VAL A 23 -0.39 -16.06 23.72
CA VAL A 23 0.84 -15.88 22.94
C VAL A 23 0.99 -17.00 21.94
N SER A 24 1.01 -16.64 20.64
CA SER A 24 1.35 -17.54 19.55
C SER A 24 2.86 -17.58 19.39
N MET A 25 3.42 -18.78 19.42
CA MET A 25 4.84 -18.96 19.17
C MET A 25 5.11 -19.10 17.68
N ILE A 26 6.24 -18.58 17.23
CA ILE A 26 6.63 -18.64 15.81
C ILE A 26 6.67 -20.07 15.26
N ASP A 27 6.81 -21.05 16.14
CA ASP A 27 6.90 -22.47 15.83
C ASP A 27 5.62 -23.28 16.12
N ASP A 28 4.52 -22.66 16.56
CA ASP A 28 3.30 -23.37 16.97
C ASP A 28 2.72 -24.27 15.86
N LEU A 29 2.78 -23.85 14.60
CA LEU A 29 2.27 -24.59 13.44
C LEU A 29 3.39 -25.16 12.54
N SER A 30 4.60 -25.20 13.01
CA SER A 30 5.77 -25.63 12.24
C SER A 30 6.06 -27.12 12.34
N SER A 31 6.96 -27.62 11.48
CA SER A 31 7.45 -28.99 11.52
C SER A 31 8.15 -29.34 12.84
N ALA A 32 8.22 -30.62 13.18
CA ALA A 32 8.91 -31.10 14.40
C ALA A 32 10.36 -30.61 14.50
N ARG A 33 11.09 -30.58 13.37
CA ARG A 33 12.46 -30.05 13.28
C ARG A 33 12.53 -28.57 13.68
N MET A 34 11.61 -27.77 13.17
CA MET A 34 11.56 -26.33 13.44
C MET A 34 11.18 -26.04 14.88
N ARG A 35 10.25 -26.82 15.48
CA ARG A 35 9.92 -26.76 16.90
C ARG A 35 11.10 -27.06 17.80
N LEU A 36 11.89 -28.09 17.44
CA LEU A 36 13.12 -28.42 18.20
C LEU A 36 14.13 -27.29 18.14
N THR A 37 14.36 -26.71 16.95
CA THR A 37 15.27 -25.56 16.77
C THR A 37 14.82 -24.35 17.55
N ALA A 38 13.51 -24.05 17.56
CA ALA A 38 12.94 -22.94 18.32
C ALA A 38 13.04 -23.17 19.83
N SER A 39 12.85 -24.41 20.31
CA SER A 39 13.02 -24.78 21.72
C SER A 39 14.47 -24.59 22.17
N LEU A 40 15.45 -24.98 21.36
CA LEU A 40 16.87 -24.70 21.62
C LEU A 40 17.16 -23.20 21.60
N GLY A 41 16.58 -22.46 20.67
CA GLY A 41 16.69 -20.99 20.60
C GLY A 41 16.16 -20.29 21.85
N ARG A 42 15.06 -20.78 22.45
CA ARG A 42 14.52 -20.28 23.73
C ARG A 42 15.40 -20.64 24.90
N LEU A 43 15.94 -21.84 24.91
CA LEU A 43 16.89 -22.28 25.98
C LEU A 43 18.16 -21.42 25.97
N LEU A 44 18.67 -21.07 24.78
CA LEU A 44 19.84 -20.24 24.57
C LEU A 44 19.57 -18.72 24.66
N GLY A 45 18.34 -18.32 25.03
CA GLY A 45 17.96 -16.90 25.13
C GLY A 45 17.83 -16.14 23.79
N LYS A 46 17.91 -16.85 22.64
CA LYS A 46 17.76 -16.24 21.30
C LYS A 46 16.30 -15.98 20.91
N LEU A 47 15.36 -16.63 21.56
CA LEU A 47 13.93 -16.42 21.40
C LEU A 47 13.27 -16.09 22.74
N PRO A 48 12.22 -15.26 22.75
CA PRO A 48 11.54 -14.84 23.96
C PRO A 48 10.91 -16.00 24.73
N ARG A 49 10.91 -15.90 26.09
CA ARG A 49 10.15 -16.80 26.96
C ARG A 49 8.75 -16.23 27.19
N ILE A 50 7.74 -17.08 27.15
CA ILE A 50 6.32 -16.70 27.29
C ILE A 50 5.78 -16.81 28.73
N SER A 51 6.67 -16.85 29.74
CA SER A 51 6.25 -16.96 31.15
C SER A 51 5.21 -15.90 31.52
N GLY A 52 4.15 -16.29 32.22
CA GLY A 52 3.07 -15.40 32.66
C GLY A 52 1.94 -15.18 31.64
N PHE A 53 1.97 -15.86 30.49
CA PHE A 53 0.91 -15.80 29.48
C PHE A 53 0.46 -17.20 29.04
N ARG A 54 -0.80 -17.31 28.57
CA ARG A 54 -1.34 -18.56 28.00
C ARG A 54 -0.82 -18.77 26.58
N LYS A 55 -0.63 -20.01 26.17
CA LYS A 55 -0.25 -20.34 24.78
C LYS A 55 -1.44 -20.28 23.87
N ALA A 56 -1.30 -19.70 22.68
CA ALA A 56 -2.35 -19.71 21.67
C ALA A 56 -2.73 -21.13 21.22
N SER A 57 -1.78 -22.09 21.26
CA SER A 57 -2.06 -23.51 20.96
C SER A 57 -3.08 -24.14 21.91
N GLU A 58 -3.33 -23.57 23.09
CA GLU A 58 -4.39 -24.03 24.00
C GLU A 58 -5.78 -23.80 23.40
N LEU A 59 -5.97 -22.71 22.64
CA LEU A 59 -7.22 -22.39 21.95
C LEU A 59 -7.64 -23.47 20.92
N PHE A 60 -6.66 -24.18 20.35
CA PHE A 60 -6.93 -25.24 19.37
C PHE A 60 -7.24 -26.60 20.01
N ARG A 61 -7.05 -26.75 21.33
CA ARG A 61 -7.35 -27.98 22.06
C ARG A 61 -8.81 -28.05 22.53
N GLU A 62 -9.44 -26.89 22.71
CA GLU A 62 -10.85 -26.82 23.07
C GLU A 62 -11.70 -27.01 21.80
N ARG A 63 -12.48 -28.08 21.75
CA ARG A 63 -13.57 -28.22 20.77
C ARG A 63 -14.66 -27.21 21.13
N LEU A 64 -14.66 -26.09 20.43
CA LEU A 64 -15.77 -25.14 20.53
C LEU A 64 -16.97 -25.74 19.82
N GLU A 65 -17.96 -26.22 20.55
CA GLU A 65 -19.25 -26.63 20.01
C GLU A 65 -20.12 -25.42 19.62
N ALA A 66 -19.68 -24.21 19.96
CA ALA A 66 -20.37 -22.98 19.64
C ALA A 66 -20.30 -22.68 18.14
N ARG A 67 -21.42 -22.84 17.45
CA ARG A 67 -21.60 -22.27 16.12
C ARG A 67 -21.50 -20.75 16.23
N PRO A 68 -20.74 -20.08 15.35
CA PRO A 68 -20.73 -18.63 15.32
C PRO A 68 -22.18 -18.13 15.17
N LYS A 69 -22.66 -17.34 16.10
CA LYS A 69 -23.91 -16.60 15.88
C LYS A 69 -23.67 -15.66 14.74
N ALA A 70 -24.61 -15.56 13.79
CA ALA A 70 -24.53 -14.57 12.74
C ALA A 70 -24.36 -13.19 13.38
N SER A 71 -23.23 -12.55 13.08
CA SER A 71 -23.01 -11.17 13.53
C SER A 71 -23.85 -10.23 12.69
N PRO A 72 -24.53 -9.23 13.27
CA PRO A 72 -25.15 -8.18 12.49
C PRO A 72 -24.10 -7.55 11.57
N SER A 73 -24.47 -7.33 10.31
CA SER A 73 -23.59 -6.81 9.27
C SER A 73 -22.94 -5.48 9.63
N GLU A 74 -23.59 -4.70 10.48
CA GLU A 74 -23.19 -3.36 10.91
C GLU A 74 -22.27 -3.36 12.15
N LEU A 75 -21.99 -4.52 12.75
CA LEU A 75 -21.00 -4.59 13.82
C LEU A 75 -19.60 -4.35 13.28
N VAL A 76 -18.79 -3.61 14.05
CA VAL A 76 -17.37 -3.42 13.76
C VAL A 76 -16.65 -4.77 13.83
N ALA A 77 -16.08 -5.18 12.72
CA ALA A 77 -15.32 -6.42 12.59
C ALA A 77 -13.81 -6.20 12.75
N ALA A 78 -13.33 -5.03 12.33
CA ALA A 78 -11.92 -4.68 12.44
C ALA A 78 -11.77 -3.18 12.69
N MET A 79 -10.74 -2.83 13.45
CA MET A 79 -10.25 -1.46 13.60
C MET A 79 -8.83 -1.43 13.08
N MET A 80 -8.56 -0.63 12.05
CA MET A 80 -7.28 -0.63 11.37
C MET A 80 -6.66 0.77 11.34
N PHE A 81 -5.41 0.86 11.72
CA PHE A 81 -4.69 2.12 11.65
C PHE A 81 -4.49 2.56 10.20
N THR A 82 -4.81 3.83 9.95
CA THR A 82 -4.50 4.48 8.68
C THR A 82 -3.09 5.05 8.74
N GLY A 83 -2.41 5.06 7.61
CA GLY A 83 -1.12 5.73 7.47
C GLY A 83 -1.28 7.25 7.52
N GLY A 84 -1.82 7.77 8.62
CA GLY A 84 -2.05 9.19 8.82
C GLY A 84 -0.79 10.02 8.63
N THR A 85 -0.94 11.12 7.92
CA THR A 85 0.14 12.04 7.57
C THR A 85 0.22 13.21 8.52
N THR A 86 -0.77 13.33 9.44
CA THR A 86 -0.89 14.38 10.45
C THR A 86 -0.18 14.04 11.78
N GLY A 87 0.51 12.90 11.88
CA GLY A 87 1.31 12.55 13.08
C GLY A 87 0.67 11.48 13.95
N VAL A 88 -0.61 11.57 14.26
CA VAL A 88 -1.33 10.56 15.04
C VAL A 88 -2.02 9.59 14.07
N PRO A 89 -1.71 8.28 14.13
CA PRO A 89 -2.41 7.29 13.32
C PRO A 89 -3.90 7.30 13.67
N LYS A 90 -4.77 7.45 12.66
CA LYS A 90 -6.23 7.35 12.85
C LYS A 90 -6.64 5.89 12.81
N LEU A 91 -7.69 5.54 13.53
CA LEU A 91 -8.20 4.18 13.61
C LEU A 91 -9.54 4.09 12.88
N ALA A 92 -9.56 3.51 11.68
CA ALA A 92 -10.77 3.32 10.89
C ALA A 92 -11.58 2.13 11.41
N ALA A 93 -12.90 2.33 11.65
CA ALA A 93 -13.82 1.29 12.08
C ALA A 93 -14.49 0.64 10.87
N LEU A 94 -14.15 -0.63 10.60
CA LEU A 94 -14.67 -1.42 9.50
C LEU A 94 -15.67 -2.46 10.00
N THR A 95 -16.89 -2.45 9.44
CA THR A 95 -17.93 -3.43 9.78
C THR A 95 -17.73 -4.75 9.01
N HIS A 96 -18.43 -5.79 9.45
CA HIS A 96 -18.53 -7.04 8.69
C HIS A 96 -19.03 -6.80 7.26
N ARG A 97 -20.02 -5.90 7.09
CA ARG A 97 -20.53 -5.51 5.79
C ARG A 97 -19.46 -4.85 4.92
N ASN A 98 -18.68 -3.92 5.46
CA ASN A 98 -17.65 -3.23 4.70
C ASN A 98 -16.66 -4.23 4.11
N ILE A 99 -16.12 -5.11 4.96
CA ILE A 99 -15.12 -6.11 4.56
C ILE A 99 -15.70 -7.12 3.58
N ALA A 100 -16.85 -7.72 3.91
CA ALA A 100 -17.50 -8.73 3.08
C ALA A 100 -17.87 -8.20 1.69
N SER A 101 -18.44 -6.98 1.61
CA SER A 101 -18.75 -6.33 0.33
C SER A 101 -17.51 -6.14 -0.53
N ASN A 102 -16.43 -5.64 0.05
CA ASN A 102 -15.20 -5.40 -0.69
C ASN A 102 -14.57 -6.70 -1.23
N VAL A 103 -14.52 -7.73 -0.40
CA VAL A 103 -14.00 -9.05 -0.81
C VAL A 103 -14.86 -9.65 -1.93
N TYR A 104 -16.18 -9.55 -1.81
CA TYR A 104 -17.11 -10.03 -2.83
C TYR A 104 -16.93 -9.26 -4.17
N PHE A 105 -16.76 -7.94 -4.10
CA PHE A 105 -16.50 -7.13 -5.29
C PHE A 105 -15.21 -7.54 -5.99
N GLN A 106 -14.14 -7.79 -5.24
CA GLN A 106 -12.89 -8.29 -5.81
C GLN A 106 -13.07 -9.68 -6.46
N LYS A 107 -13.80 -10.61 -5.79
CA LYS A 107 -14.12 -11.93 -6.36
C LYS A 107 -14.81 -11.79 -7.72
N VAL A 108 -15.84 -10.95 -7.82
CA VAL A 108 -16.60 -10.74 -9.05
C VAL A 108 -15.76 -10.02 -10.10
N TRP A 109 -15.08 -8.94 -9.73
CA TRP A 109 -14.30 -8.10 -10.65
C TRP A 109 -13.18 -8.85 -11.35
N PHE A 110 -12.45 -9.65 -10.60
CA PHE A 110 -11.36 -10.47 -11.14
C PHE A 110 -11.82 -11.86 -11.60
N ASN A 111 -13.12 -12.13 -11.61
CA ASN A 111 -13.71 -13.41 -12.01
C ASN A 111 -13.06 -14.61 -11.29
N ARG A 112 -12.89 -14.50 -9.96
CA ARG A 112 -12.24 -15.55 -9.17
C ARG A 112 -13.20 -16.70 -8.87
N LYS A 113 -12.74 -17.92 -9.15
CA LYS A 113 -13.49 -19.16 -8.92
C LYS A 113 -13.02 -19.81 -7.61
N GLU A 114 -13.93 -20.51 -6.94
CA GLU A 114 -13.61 -21.21 -5.72
C GLU A 114 -12.60 -22.34 -5.94
N ALA A 115 -11.67 -22.50 -5.01
CA ALA A 115 -10.65 -23.53 -4.94
C ALA A 115 -9.73 -23.67 -6.18
N SER A 116 -9.70 -22.65 -7.07
CA SER A 116 -8.90 -22.70 -8.30
C SER A 116 -7.60 -21.91 -8.21
N ASP A 117 -7.54 -20.92 -7.34
CA ASP A 117 -6.43 -19.98 -7.28
C ASP A 117 -5.35 -20.38 -6.26
N ARG A 118 -4.13 -19.93 -6.52
CA ARG A 118 -2.97 -20.03 -5.65
C ARG A 118 -2.33 -18.64 -5.54
N ALA A 119 -2.47 -18.03 -4.37
CA ALA A 119 -1.98 -16.70 -4.10
C ALA A 119 -0.74 -16.72 -3.22
N ILE A 120 0.21 -15.82 -3.44
CA ILE A 120 1.35 -15.63 -2.55
C ILE A 120 1.13 -14.45 -1.62
N GLY A 121 1.24 -14.67 -0.32
CA GLY A 121 1.03 -13.66 0.72
C GLY A 121 2.33 -13.18 1.32
N VAL A 122 2.81 -12.02 0.87
CA VAL A 122 4.00 -11.34 1.39
C VAL A 122 3.62 -10.08 2.16
N LEU A 123 2.51 -9.42 1.77
CA LEU A 123 2.08 -8.21 2.44
C LEU A 123 1.56 -8.48 3.85
N PRO A 124 1.88 -7.62 4.83
CA PRO A 124 1.46 -7.79 6.21
C PRO A 124 -0.08 -7.77 6.34
N PHE A 125 -0.64 -8.73 7.08
CA PHE A 125 -2.09 -8.81 7.31
C PHE A 125 -2.64 -7.76 8.28
N PHE A 126 -1.80 -7.04 9.00
CA PHE A 126 -2.23 -5.86 9.76
C PHE A 126 -2.44 -4.62 8.87
N HIS A 127 -2.00 -4.65 7.62
CA HIS A 127 -2.31 -3.64 6.62
C HIS A 127 -3.56 -4.06 5.85
N VAL A 128 -4.48 -3.12 5.59
CA VAL A 128 -5.79 -3.41 4.97
C VAL A 128 -5.67 -4.11 3.61
N TYR A 129 -4.62 -3.84 2.83
CA TYR A 129 -4.38 -4.52 1.56
C TYR A 129 -4.06 -6.01 1.78
N GLY A 130 -3.12 -6.32 2.67
CA GLY A 130 -2.83 -7.71 3.04
C GLY A 130 -4.03 -8.42 3.67
N PHE A 131 -4.78 -7.71 4.53
CA PHE A 131 -5.98 -8.24 5.18
C PHE A 131 -7.10 -8.50 4.16
N GLY A 132 -7.51 -7.49 3.38
CA GLY A 132 -8.69 -7.58 2.49
C GLY A 132 -8.42 -8.37 1.21
N SER A 133 -7.36 -8.01 0.47
CA SER A 133 -7.11 -8.55 -0.87
C SER A 133 -6.24 -9.83 -0.88
N ILE A 134 -5.61 -10.19 0.25
CA ILE A 134 -4.90 -11.46 0.36
C ILE A 134 -5.64 -12.39 1.31
N LEU A 135 -5.64 -12.10 2.62
CA LEU A 135 -6.19 -13.01 3.62
C LEU A 135 -7.70 -13.25 3.40
N ALA A 136 -8.52 -12.20 3.44
CA ALA A 136 -9.97 -12.35 3.37
C ALA A 136 -10.44 -12.87 2.00
N LEU A 137 -9.85 -12.37 0.90
CA LEU A 137 -10.20 -12.84 -0.45
C LEU A 137 -9.85 -14.32 -0.64
N THR A 138 -8.63 -14.74 -0.29
CA THR A 138 -8.21 -16.14 -0.47
C THR A 138 -9.03 -17.11 0.37
N LEU A 139 -9.40 -16.73 1.60
CA LEU A 139 -10.30 -17.53 2.43
C LEU A 139 -11.71 -17.63 1.82
N THR A 140 -12.24 -16.52 1.29
CA THR A 140 -13.59 -16.48 0.70
C THR A 140 -13.69 -17.32 -0.57
N ILE A 141 -12.63 -17.37 -1.38
CA ILE A 141 -12.61 -18.19 -2.60
C ILE A 141 -11.98 -19.56 -2.40
N ALA A 142 -11.71 -19.97 -1.15
CA ALA A 142 -11.02 -21.21 -0.81
C ALA A 142 -9.70 -21.43 -1.60
N ALA A 143 -8.97 -20.35 -1.88
CA ALA A 143 -7.70 -20.40 -2.59
C ALA A 143 -6.58 -20.97 -1.71
N HIS A 144 -5.58 -21.58 -2.37
CA HIS A 144 -4.35 -21.97 -1.67
C HIS A 144 -3.46 -20.75 -1.47
N MET A 145 -3.20 -20.37 -0.22
CA MET A 145 -2.36 -19.24 0.13
C MET A 145 -0.97 -19.70 0.57
N ILE A 146 0.05 -19.24 -0.16
CA ILE A 146 1.46 -19.48 0.13
C ILE A 146 1.98 -18.30 0.95
N LEU A 147 2.22 -18.53 2.23
CA LEU A 147 2.67 -17.48 3.15
C LEU A 147 4.19 -17.33 3.13
N MET A 148 4.65 -16.10 2.96
CA MET A 148 6.06 -15.71 3.09
C MET A 148 6.19 -14.64 4.18
N PRO A 149 6.74 -14.95 5.35
CA PRO A 149 6.91 -14.00 6.45
C PRO A 149 7.88 -12.85 6.12
N ARG A 150 8.79 -13.08 5.20
CA ARG A 150 9.76 -12.09 4.69
C ARG A 150 9.86 -12.22 3.18
N PHE A 151 10.04 -11.10 2.52
CA PHE A 151 10.35 -11.09 1.10
C PHE A 151 11.83 -11.43 0.88
N ASP A 152 12.06 -12.43 0.04
CA ASP A 152 13.32 -12.75 -0.61
C ASP A 152 13.01 -13.09 -2.06
N ALA A 153 13.66 -12.41 -3.01
CA ALA A 153 13.30 -12.53 -4.43
C ALA A 153 13.53 -13.94 -5.01
N VAL A 154 14.59 -14.61 -4.58
CA VAL A 154 14.94 -15.96 -5.05
C VAL A 154 13.98 -16.99 -4.47
N GLU A 155 13.67 -16.89 -3.19
CA GLU A 155 12.70 -17.76 -2.53
C GLU A 155 11.28 -17.52 -3.09
N PHE A 156 10.92 -16.26 -3.32
CA PHE A 156 9.65 -15.87 -3.95
C PHE A 156 9.50 -16.54 -5.31
N HIS A 157 10.48 -16.39 -6.20
CA HIS A 157 10.50 -17.02 -7.50
C HIS A 157 10.37 -18.54 -7.42
N ARG A 158 11.15 -19.17 -6.53
CA ARG A 158 11.04 -20.63 -6.28
C ARG A 158 9.65 -21.04 -5.86
N ASN A 159 9.00 -20.30 -4.96
CA ASN A 159 7.66 -20.59 -4.48
C ASN A 159 6.61 -20.38 -5.58
N VAL A 160 6.75 -19.36 -6.42
CA VAL A 160 5.86 -19.15 -7.58
C VAL A 160 5.84 -20.39 -8.47
N LEU A 161 6.99 -20.93 -8.83
CA LEU A 161 7.10 -22.12 -9.69
C LEU A 161 6.68 -23.39 -8.96
N LYS A 162 7.16 -23.60 -7.73
CA LYS A 162 6.89 -24.81 -6.94
C LYS A 162 5.40 -25.04 -6.68
N TYR A 163 4.68 -23.97 -6.39
CA TYR A 163 3.27 -24.03 -6.03
C TYR A 163 2.34 -23.61 -7.16
N ASN A 164 2.86 -23.32 -8.36
CA ASN A 164 2.11 -22.81 -9.50
C ASN A 164 1.22 -21.60 -9.10
N VAL A 165 1.86 -20.58 -8.51
CA VAL A 165 1.16 -19.38 -8.05
C VAL A 165 0.66 -18.60 -9.27
N ASN A 166 -0.66 -18.38 -9.35
CA ASN A 166 -1.27 -17.62 -10.44
C ASN A 166 -1.68 -16.20 -10.04
N LEU A 167 -1.76 -15.89 -8.74
CA LEU A 167 -2.08 -14.56 -8.22
C LEU A 167 -0.94 -14.01 -7.38
N ILE A 168 -0.42 -12.85 -7.77
CA ILE A 168 0.63 -12.13 -7.06
C ILE A 168 0.12 -10.75 -6.66
N PRO A 169 -0.54 -10.60 -5.50
CA PRO A 169 -0.83 -9.27 -4.94
C PRO A 169 0.42 -8.68 -4.30
N GLY A 170 0.73 -7.43 -4.62
CA GLY A 170 1.95 -6.79 -4.13
C GLY A 170 1.95 -5.28 -4.25
N ALA A 171 2.81 -4.63 -3.47
CA ALA A 171 3.13 -3.22 -3.66
C ALA A 171 4.15 -3.06 -4.81
N PRO A 172 4.26 -1.87 -5.43
CA PRO A 172 5.24 -1.60 -6.49
C PRO A 172 6.67 -2.01 -6.15
N THR A 173 7.09 -1.78 -4.92
CA THR A 173 8.43 -2.18 -4.43
C THR A 173 8.71 -3.67 -4.54
N LEU A 174 7.69 -4.53 -4.40
CA LEU A 174 7.82 -5.97 -4.63
C LEU A 174 8.21 -6.24 -6.09
N TYR A 175 7.46 -5.67 -7.04
CA TYR A 175 7.69 -5.90 -8.48
C TYR A 175 9.02 -5.32 -8.94
N LEU A 176 9.37 -4.12 -8.47
CA LEU A 176 10.67 -3.50 -8.76
C LEU A 176 11.83 -4.34 -8.21
N ALA A 177 11.71 -4.86 -6.99
CA ALA A 177 12.72 -5.73 -6.41
C ALA A 177 12.88 -7.04 -7.20
N LEU A 178 11.78 -7.64 -7.67
CA LEU A 178 11.82 -8.83 -8.52
C LEU A 178 12.50 -8.56 -9.86
N LEU A 179 12.13 -7.45 -10.52
CA LEU A 179 12.71 -7.03 -11.81
C LEU A 179 14.21 -6.72 -11.72
N ASN A 180 14.69 -6.28 -10.55
CA ASN A 180 16.08 -5.95 -10.31
C ASN A 180 16.92 -7.16 -9.87
N ALA A 181 16.31 -8.07 -9.08
CA ALA A 181 17.04 -9.18 -8.48
C ALA A 181 17.08 -10.45 -9.35
N LEU A 182 16.07 -10.65 -10.21
CA LEU A 182 15.94 -11.89 -10.99
C LEU A 182 16.36 -11.70 -12.44
N PRO A 183 17.15 -12.64 -13.01
CA PRO A 183 17.41 -12.67 -14.44
C PRO A 183 16.11 -12.80 -15.26
N GLN A 184 16.03 -12.11 -16.38
CA GLN A 184 14.83 -12.14 -17.25
C GLN A 184 14.45 -13.56 -17.67
N GLY A 185 15.45 -14.43 -17.98
CA GLY A 185 15.20 -15.83 -18.32
C GLY A 185 14.55 -16.64 -17.18
N GLU A 186 14.85 -16.32 -15.91
CA GLU A 186 14.20 -16.96 -14.78
C GLU A 186 12.74 -16.48 -14.65
N MET A 187 12.51 -15.17 -14.74
CA MET A 187 11.15 -14.61 -14.68
C MET A 187 10.30 -15.08 -15.87
N ALA A 188 10.88 -15.32 -17.04
CA ALA A 188 10.15 -15.83 -18.20
C ALA A 188 9.53 -17.22 -17.97
N LYS A 189 9.98 -17.98 -16.96
CA LYS A 189 9.38 -19.25 -16.54
C LYS A 189 7.98 -19.07 -15.91
N TRP A 190 7.58 -17.82 -15.61
CA TRP A 190 6.23 -17.52 -15.10
C TRP A 190 5.16 -17.52 -16.20
N LYS A 191 5.57 -17.52 -17.49
CA LYS A 191 4.63 -17.59 -18.62
C LYS A 191 3.73 -18.82 -18.50
N GLY A 192 2.40 -18.58 -18.53
CA GLY A 192 1.40 -19.62 -18.37
C GLY A 192 1.19 -20.12 -16.93
N VAL A 193 1.98 -19.63 -15.96
CA VAL A 193 1.83 -19.90 -14.52
C VAL A 193 1.13 -18.74 -13.84
N VAL A 194 1.72 -17.54 -13.93
CA VAL A 194 1.20 -16.33 -13.31
C VAL A 194 0.18 -15.69 -14.24
N GLU A 195 -1.05 -15.57 -13.77
CA GLU A 195 -2.14 -14.92 -14.50
C GLU A 195 -2.18 -13.42 -14.20
N MET A 196 -2.16 -13.07 -12.91
CA MET A 196 -2.38 -11.71 -12.45
C MET A 196 -1.35 -11.28 -11.42
N CYS A 197 -0.75 -10.10 -11.67
CA CYS A 197 -0.02 -9.31 -10.70
C CYS A 197 -0.91 -8.14 -10.29
N PHE A 198 -1.41 -8.14 -9.05
CA PHE A 198 -2.28 -7.07 -8.56
C PHE A 198 -1.45 -6.03 -7.80
N SER A 199 -1.24 -4.86 -8.41
CA SER A 199 -0.43 -3.77 -7.84
C SER A 199 -1.31 -2.76 -7.13
N GLY A 200 -0.98 -2.44 -5.88
CA GLY A 200 -1.72 -1.47 -5.08
C GLY A 200 -0.85 -0.78 -4.02
N ALA A 201 -1.45 0.05 -3.20
CA ALA A 201 -0.84 0.86 -2.14
C ALA A 201 -0.03 2.08 -2.62
N SER A 202 0.54 2.07 -3.80
CA SER A 202 1.20 3.21 -4.46
C SER A 202 1.26 2.99 -5.97
N PRO A 203 1.56 4.00 -6.77
CA PRO A 203 1.70 3.87 -8.21
C PRO A 203 2.85 2.92 -8.59
N LEU A 204 2.65 2.10 -9.60
CA LEU A 204 3.71 1.32 -10.25
C LEU A 204 4.11 2.05 -11.53
N PRO A 205 5.41 2.35 -11.77
CA PRO A 205 5.85 2.99 -13.00
C PRO A 205 5.41 2.20 -14.24
N VAL A 206 4.90 2.91 -15.25
CA VAL A 206 4.40 2.31 -16.50
C VAL A 206 5.46 1.43 -17.17
N GLU A 207 6.71 1.87 -17.13
CA GLU A 207 7.85 1.10 -17.65
C GLU A 207 8.01 -0.25 -16.94
N ALA A 208 7.84 -0.27 -15.60
CA ALA A 208 7.91 -1.51 -14.83
C ALA A 208 6.74 -2.46 -15.16
N ILE A 209 5.54 -1.92 -15.39
CA ILE A 209 4.38 -2.71 -15.84
C ILE A 209 4.69 -3.37 -17.17
N ASN A 210 5.11 -2.58 -18.18
CA ASN A 210 5.41 -3.06 -19.52
C ASN A 210 6.52 -4.13 -19.50
N ARG A 211 7.57 -3.89 -18.72
CA ARG A 211 8.68 -4.83 -18.56
C ARG A 211 8.24 -6.14 -17.90
N LEU A 212 7.47 -6.06 -16.81
CA LEU A 212 6.97 -7.25 -16.12
C LEU A 212 6.09 -8.10 -17.03
N GLU A 213 5.15 -7.50 -17.74
CA GLU A 213 4.25 -8.18 -18.66
C GLU A 213 4.99 -8.81 -19.85
N SER A 214 5.94 -8.10 -20.45
CA SER A 214 6.72 -8.61 -21.58
C SER A 214 7.55 -9.84 -21.22
N ILE A 215 8.12 -9.86 -20.00
CA ILE A 215 8.94 -10.97 -19.52
C ILE A 215 8.09 -12.15 -19.11
N THR A 216 7.06 -11.92 -18.31
CA THR A 216 6.35 -12.98 -17.60
C THR A 216 5.05 -13.42 -18.28
N GLY A 217 4.52 -12.61 -19.19
CA GLY A 217 3.21 -12.85 -19.81
C GLY A 217 2.02 -12.69 -18.86
N CYS A 218 2.24 -12.34 -17.58
CA CYS A 218 1.16 -12.05 -16.64
C CYS A 218 0.45 -10.74 -17.02
N ARG A 219 -0.73 -10.52 -16.47
CA ARG A 219 -1.40 -9.23 -16.57
C ARG A 219 -1.19 -8.43 -15.28
N VAL A 220 -0.60 -7.26 -15.38
CA VAL A 220 -0.47 -6.35 -14.24
C VAL A 220 -1.73 -5.52 -14.14
N VAL A 221 -2.43 -5.64 -13.02
CA VAL A 221 -3.65 -4.90 -12.72
C VAL A 221 -3.35 -3.92 -11.60
N GLU A 222 -3.53 -2.65 -11.88
CA GLU A 222 -3.43 -1.61 -10.86
C GLU A 222 -4.78 -1.47 -10.15
N GLY A 223 -4.74 -1.37 -8.83
CA GLY A 223 -5.89 -1.11 -7.99
C GLY A 223 -5.63 0.00 -6.99
N TYR A 224 -6.70 0.69 -6.64
CA TYR A 224 -6.68 1.80 -5.70
C TYR A 224 -7.67 1.58 -4.57
N GLY A 225 -7.27 2.02 -3.39
CA GLY A 225 -8.11 2.00 -2.22
C GLY A 225 -7.40 2.51 -0.98
N LEU A 226 -8.14 2.57 0.11
CA LEU A 226 -7.71 3.11 1.40
C LEU A 226 -8.07 2.15 2.52
N THR A 227 -7.50 2.36 3.69
CA THR A 227 -7.93 1.65 4.90
C THR A 227 -9.42 1.89 5.15
N GLU A 228 -9.87 3.10 4.92
CA GLU A 228 -11.23 3.59 5.07
C GLU A 228 -12.24 2.94 4.10
N THR A 229 -11.76 2.13 3.15
CA THR A 229 -12.61 1.52 2.10
C THR A 229 -12.46 -0.01 1.96
N SER A 230 -11.78 -0.69 2.88
CA SER A 230 -11.76 -2.16 3.12
C SER A 230 -11.13 -3.11 2.09
N PRO A 231 -10.13 -2.85 1.25
CA PRO A 231 -9.55 -1.58 0.84
C PRO A 231 -10.01 -1.04 -0.52
N VAL A 232 -10.33 -1.91 -1.53
CA VAL A 232 -10.34 -1.56 -2.97
C VAL A 232 -11.61 -0.84 -3.38
N ILE A 233 -11.47 0.30 -4.05
CA ILE A 233 -12.61 1.06 -4.62
C ILE A 233 -12.57 1.14 -6.14
N ALA A 234 -11.39 1.04 -6.72
CA ALA A 234 -11.21 0.99 -8.17
C ALA A 234 -10.10 0.02 -8.54
N ALA A 235 -10.21 -0.61 -9.68
CA ALA A 235 -9.16 -1.41 -10.27
C ALA A 235 -9.28 -1.47 -11.79
N ASN A 236 -8.15 -1.59 -12.49
CA ASN A 236 -8.16 -1.93 -13.89
C ASN A 236 -8.77 -3.33 -14.10
N PRO A 237 -9.54 -3.56 -15.17
CA PRO A 237 -10.06 -4.89 -15.47
C PRO A 237 -8.95 -5.90 -15.77
N LEU A 238 -9.06 -7.12 -15.21
CA LEU A 238 -8.18 -8.21 -15.57
C LEU A 238 -8.41 -8.64 -17.04
N TYR A 239 -9.66 -8.69 -17.44
CA TYR A 239 -10.08 -9.00 -18.80
C TYR A 239 -10.71 -7.77 -19.46
N GLY A 240 -10.48 -7.59 -20.76
CA GLY A 240 -11.01 -6.46 -21.52
C GLY A 240 -10.10 -5.24 -21.53
N LYS A 241 -10.72 -4.06 -21.70
CA LYS A 241 -10.02 -2.78 -21.84
C LYS A 241 -9.48 -2.33 -20.48
N ARG A 242 -8.20 -1.98 -20.44
CA ARG A 242 -7.57 -1.30 -19.31
C ARG A 242 -6.80 -0.09 -19.79
N LYS A 243 -6.51 0.83 -18.90
CA LYS A 243 -5.67 1.99 -19.16
C LYS A 243 -4.54 2.02 -18.13
N VAL A 244 -3.35 1.66 -18.57
CA VAL A 244 -2.14 1.67 -17.74
C VAL A 244 -1.89 3.09 -17.22
N GLY A 245 -1.52 3.23 -15.94
CA GLY A 245 -1.38 4.53 -15.28
C GLY A 245 -2.68 5.10 -14.70
N SER A 246 -3.84 4.50 -15.02
CA SER A 246 -5.08 4.79 -14.30
C SER A 246 -5.24 3.88 -13.08
N ILE A 247 -6.02 4.31 -12.11
CA ILE A 247 -6.46 3.44 -11.00
C ILE A 247 -7.64 2.54 -11.41
N GLY A 248 -8.05 2.57 -12.68
CA GLY A 248 -9.10 1.74 -13.25
C GLY A 248 -10.50 2.32 -13.11
N LEU A 249 -11.46 1.43 -13.16
CA LEU A 249 -12.90 1.70 -13.04
C LEU A 249 -13.37 1.43 -11.60
N PRO A 250 -14.46 2.07 -11.14
CA PRO A 250 -15.07 1.74 -9.84
C PRO A 250 -15.41 0.26 -9.73
N MET A 251 -15.16 -0.30 -8.56
CA MET A 251 -15.56 -1.68 -8.24
C MET A 251 -17.09 -1.84 -8.26
N PRO A 252 -17.62 -3.05 -8.50
CA PRO A 252 -19.07 -3.29 -8.40
C PRO A 252 -19.65 -2.72 -7.10
N GLY A 253 -20.82 -2.07 -7.19
CA GLY A 253 -21.50 -1.47 -6.02
C GLY A 253 -20.79 -0.24 -5.43
N THR A 254 -19.75 0.27 -6.09
CA THR A 254 -19.01 1.48 -5.68
C THR A 254 -19.36 2.64 -6.59
N LEU A 255 -19.70 3.77 -6.00
CA LEU A 255 -19.83 5.04 -6.71
C LEU A 255 -18.58 5.88 -6.44
N MET A 256 -17.99 6.39 -7.51
CA MET A 256 -16.87 7.31 -7.42
C MET A 256 -17.19 8.58 -8.20
N ALA A 257 -16.76 9.70 -7.68
CA ALA A 257 -16.91 11.02 -8.32
C ALA A 257 -15.69 11.89 -8.02
N VAL A 258 -15.66 13.06 -8.62
CA VAL A 258 -14.72 14.13 -8.33
C VAL A 258 -15.49 15.24 -7.62
N ALA A 259 -14.97 15.75 -6.52
CA ALA A 259 -15.55 16.82 -5.73
C ALA A 259 -14.63 18.03 -5.67
N ASP A 260 -15.20 19.18 -5.38
CA ASP A 260 -14.44 20.36 -5.02
C ASP A 260 -13.62 20.07 -3.75
N PRO A 261 -12.31 20.35 -3.76
CA PRO A 261 -11.47 20.05 -2.60
C PRO A 261 -11.86 20.79 -1.31
N GLU A 262 -12.47 21.96 -1.42
CA GLU A 262 -12.84 22.78 -0.25
C GLU A 262 -14.34 22.75 0.04
N GLU A 263 -15.18 22.70 -1.00
CA GLU A 263 -16.63 22.76 -0.85
C GLU A 263 -17.27 21.34 -0.91
N PRO A 264 -18.41 21.12 -0.24
CA PRO A 264 -19.12 19.84 -0.25
C PRO A 264 -20.00 19.69 -1.51
N ARG A 265 -19.41 19.79 -2.69
CA ARG A 265 -20.10 19.64 -3.99
C ARG A 265 -19.32 18.77 -4.96
N LEU A 266 -20.05 18.01 -5.77
CA LEU A 266 -19.47 17.23 -6.85
C LEU A 266 -19.18 18.13 -8.06
N LEU A 267 -18.11 17.78 -8.78
CA LEU A 267 -17.71 18.47 -10.01
C LEU A 267 -18.15 17.70 -11.26
N PRO A 268 -18.32 18.37 -12.39
CA PRO A 268 -18.59 17.71 -13.67
C PRO A 268 -17.48 16.73 -14.05
N ARG A 269 -17.82 15.70 -14.83
CA ARG A 269 -16.84 14.78 -15.41
C ARG A 269 -15.76 15.53 -16.21
N GLY A 270 -14.53 15.05 -16.12
CA GLY A 270 -13.36 15.70 -16.75
C GLY A 270 -12.74 16.81 -15.91
N SER A 271 -13.42 17.27 -14.84
CA SER A 271 -12.81 18.20 -13.87
C SER A 271 -11.76 17.50 -13.03
N THR A 272 -10.71 18.24 -12.68
CA THR A 272 -9.75 17.82 -11.65
C THR A 272 -10.20 18.32 -10.28
N GLY A 273 -10.24 17.44 -9.29
CA GLY A 273 -10.63 17.75 -7.92
C GLY A 273 -10.33 16.59 -6.99
N GLU A 274 -10.91 16.59 -5.80
CA GLU A 274 -10.73 15.48 -4.85
C GLU A 274 -11.58 14.28 -5.26
N ILE A 275 -10.96 13.09 -5.37
CA ILE A 275 -11.70 11.85 -5.59
C ILE A 275 -12.50 11.53 -4.34
N VAL A 276 -13.79 11.23 -4.54
CA VAL A 276 -14.71 10.87 -3.45
C VAL A 276 -15.41 9.56 -3.77
N VAL A 277 -15.79 8.83 -2.73
CA VAL A 277 -16.36 7.49 -2.87
C VAL A 277 -17.55 7.28 -1.96
N SER A 278 -18.55 6.58 -2.47
CA SER A 278 -19.70 6.08 -1.72
C SER A 278 -19.92 4.60 -2.04
N GLY A 279 -20.19 3.79 -1.03
CA GLY A 279 -20.44 2.36 -1.23
C GLY A 279 -20.43 1.58 0.08
N PRO A 280 -20.92 0.32 0.04
CA PRO A 280 -21.06 -0.50 1.24
C PRO A 280 -19.73 -0.89 1.89
N GLN A 281 -18.60 -0.79 1.19
CA GLN A 281 -17.25 -1.06 1.70
C GLN A 281 -16.63 0.11 2.45
N VAL A 282 -17.28 1.29 2.47
CA VAL A 282 -16.78 2.49 3.13
C VAL A 282 -17.00 2.37 4.64
N MET A 283 -15.99 2.74 5.43
CA MET A 283 -15.97 2.65 6.89
C MET A 283 -17.15 3.38 7.57
N LEU A 284 -17.41 3.05 8.82
CA LEU A 284 -18.34 3.84 9.66
C LEU A 284 -17.79 5.24 9.94
N GLY A 285 -16.51 5.34 10.24
CA GLY A 285 -15.81 6.55 10.63
C GLY A 285 -14.53 6.22 11.37
N TYR A 286 -13.84 7.24 11.85
CA TYR A 286 -12.68 7.07 12.74
C TYR A 286 -13.12 6.88 14.19
N VAL A 287 -12.44 5.98 14.90
CA VAL A 287 -12.64 5.82 16.34
C VAL A 287 -12.12 7.07 17.06
N GLY A 288 -12.94 7.61 17.97
CA GLY A 288 -12.64 8.90 18.65
C GLY A 288 -13.41 10.10 18.07
N GLY A 289 -13.86 10.04 16.82
CA GLY A 289 -14.84 10.98 16.26
C GLY A 289 -14.38 12.42 16.02
N GLU A 290 -13.08 12.72 16.20
CA GLU A 290 -12.56 14.09 16.10
C GLU A 290 -12.53 14.64 14.65
N GLU A 291 -12.57 13.77 13.65
CA GLU A 291 -12.51 14.17 12.24
C GLU A 291 -13.60 13.44 11.44
N ASN A 292 -14.41 14.20 10.75
CA ASN A 292 -15.42 13.69 9.83
C ASN A 292 -14.96 13.84 8.37
N PRO A 293 -14.51 12.77 7.71
CA PRO A 293 -14.08 12.82 6.31
C PRO A 293 -15.25 12.75 5.33
N PHE A 294 -16.48 12.83 5.79
CA PHE A 294 -17.68 12.68 4.97
C PHE A 294 -18.38 13.99 4.69
N PHE A 295 -19.08 14.03 3.56
CA PHE A 295 -20.07 15.05 3.25
C PHE A 295 -21.25 14.44 2.51
N GLU A 296 -22.38 15.16 2.48
CA GLU A 296 -23.60 14.75 1.80
C GLU A 296 -23.75 15.53 0.48
N ALA A 297 -23.96 14.80 -0.61
CA ALA A 297 -24.30 15.40 -1.90
C ALA A 297 -25.13 14.42 -2.72
N CYS A 298 -26.14 14.94 -3.45
CA CYS A 298 -27.04 14.15 -4.30
C CYS A 298 -27.73 12.98 -3.57
N GLY A 299 -28.06 13.16 -2.26
CA GLY A 299 -28.70 12.15 -1.43
C GLY A 299 -27.79 10.99 -1.02
N LEU A 300 -26.48 11.11 -1.18
CA LEU A 300 -25.48 10.11 -0.84
C LEU A 300 -24.44 10.67 0.11
N ARG A 301 -23.93 9.79 0.99
CA ARG A 301 -22.80 10.08 1.87
C ARG A 301 -21.50 9.74 1.15
N TRP A 302 -20.62 10.72 0.96
CA TRP A 302 -19.37 10.62 0.26
C TRP A 302 -18.18 10.69 1.22
N LEU A 303 -17.27 9.76 1.11
CA LEU A 303 -15.98 9.80 1.79
C LEU A 303 -14.98 10.60 0.93
N ARG A 304 -14.34 11.60 1.51
CA ARG A 304 -13.19 12.30 0.95
C ARG A 304 -11.95 11.43 1.08
N THR A 305 -11.30 11.15 -0.05
CA THR A 305 -10.12 10.27 -0.06
C THR A 305 -8.82 11.00 0.29
N GLY A 306 -8.81 12.32 0.15
CA GLY A 306 -7.60 13.14 0.26
C GLY A 306 -6.69 13.04 -0.97
N ASP A 307 -7.12 12.36 -2.04
CA ASP A 307 -6.38 12.22 -3.28
C ASP A 307 -7.01 13.07 -4.38
N ILE A 308 -6.21 13.88 -5.06
CA ILE A 308 -6.62 14.72 -6.20
C ILE A 308 -6.53 13.89 -7.47
N GLY A 309 -7.56 14.00 -8.31
CA GLY A 309 -7.62 13.25 -9.55
C GLY A 309 -8.74 13.70 -10.47
N TYR A 310 -8.95 12.94 -11.52
CA TYR A 310 -10.02 13.14 -12.49
C TYR A 310 -10.52 11.81 -13.06
N ALA A 311 -11.68 11.83 -13.70
CA ALA A 311 -12.19 10.73 -14.50
C ALA A 311 -12.18 11.12 -15.98
N ASP A 312 -11.75 10.21 -16.86
CA ASP A 312 -11.84 10.42 -18.30
C ASP A 312 -13.25 10.12 -18.83
N GLU A 313 -13.43 10.25 -20.16
CA GLU A 313 -14.71 10.03 -20.81
C GLU A 313 -15.26 8.61 -20.67
N GLU A 314 -14.39 7.63 -20.42
CA GLU A 314 -14.73 6.22 -20.24
C GLU A 314 -14.82 5.80 -18.76
N TRP A 315 -14.80 6.78 -17.83
CA TRP A 315 -14.86 6.56 -16.39
C TRP A 315 -13.64 5.86 -15.77
N PHE A 316 -12.49 5.85 -16.46
CA PHE A 316 -11.24 5.51 -15.82
C PHE A 316 -10.77 6.68 -14.96
N PHE A 317 -10.46 6.39 -13.72
CA PHE A 317 -9.98 7.40 -12.78
C PHE A 317 -8.46 7.44 -12.77
N TYR A 318 -7.93 8.65 -12.60
CA TYR A 318 -6.50 8.94 -12.51
C TYR A 318 -6.23 9.75 -11.27
N ILE A 319 -5.21 9.34 -10.50
CA ILE A 319 -4.72 10.13 -9.36
C ILE A 319 -3.59 11.01 -9.85
N VAL A 320 -3.75 12.30 -9.63
CA VAL A 320 -2.73 13.30 -9.92
C VAL A 320 -1.75 13.39 -8.76
N ASP A 321 -2.26 13.60 -7.52
CA ASP A 321 -1.46 13.55 -6.29
C ASP A 321 -2.35 13.53 -5.03
N ARG A 322 -1.73 13.60 -3.85
CA ARG A 322 -2.44 13.83 -2.59
C ARG A 322 -2.67 15.30 -2.34
N LYS A 323 -3.88 15.68 -1.92
CA LYS A 323 -4.27 17.07 -1.60
C LYS A 323 -3.23 17.79 -0.75
N LYS A 324 -2.71 17.14 0.26
CA LYS A 324 -1.72 17.69 1.21
C LYS A 324 -0.26 17.64 0.76
N ASP A 325 0.05 16.87 -0.30
CA ASP A 325 1.40 16.76 -0.87
C ASP A 325 1.59 17.74 -2.04
N VAL A 326 0.50 18.38 -2.51
CA VAL A 326 0.56 19.41 -3.56
C VAL A 326 1.46 20.55 -3.11
N ILE A 327 2.48 20.84 -3.91
CA ILE A 327 3.47 21.90 -3.66
C ILE A 327 2.94 23.23 -4.20
N LYS A 328 3.02 24.29 -3.40
CA LYS A 328 2.60 25.64 -3.80
C LYS A 328 3.81 26.47 -4.24
N TYR A 329 4.20 26.29 -5.51
CA TYR A 329 5.32 27.02 -6.11
C TYR A 329 4.83 28.26 -6.85
N LYS A 330 5.19 29.46 -6.40
CA LYS A 330 4.77 30.77 -6.99
C LYS A 330 3.26 30.88 -7.22
N GLY A 331 2.45 30.35 -6.30
CA GLY A 331 0.99 30.32 -6.42
C GLY A 331 0.41 29.20 -7.32
N HIS A 332 1.26 28.48 -8.04
CA HIS A 332 0.84 27.33 -8.84
C HIS A 332 0.85 26.02 -8.02
N SER A 333 -0.11 25.15 -8.31
CA SER A 333 -0.12 23.80 -7.75
C SER A 333 0.81 22.91 -8.58
N VAL A 334 1.86 22.42 -7.95
CA VAL A 334 2.80 21.46 -8.54
C VAL A 334 2.56 20.11 -7.90
N TYR A 335 2.45 19.08 -8.70
CA TYR A 335 2.08 17.74 -8.28
C TYR A 335 3.33 16.83 -8.23
N PRO A 336 3.83 16.47 -7.05
CA PRO A 336 5.02 15.62 -6.87
C PRO A 336 5.03 14.36 -7.73
N ARG A 337 3.89 13.68 -7.84
CA ARG A 337 3.79 12.44 -8.60
C ARG A 337 4.12 12.61 -10.09
N ILE A 338 3.68 13.69 -10.71
CA ILE A 338 3.97 13.97 -12.14
C ILE A 338 5.49 14.06 -12.35
N ILE A 339 6.17 14.72 -11.40
CA ILE A 339 7.63 14.86 -11.44
C ILE A 339 8.31 13.52 -11.18
N GLU A 340 7.84 12.75 -10.21
CA GLU A 340 8.36 11.42 -9.92
C GLU A 340 8.24 10.48 -11.13
N GLU A 341 7.10 10.49 -11.82
CA GLU A 341 6.89 9.70 -13.05
C GLU A 341 7.87 10.11 -14.17
N ALA A 342 8.15 11.40 -14.33
CA ALA A 342 9.16 11.87 -15.27
C ALA A 342 10.57 11.41 -14.88
N LEU A 343 10.92 11.48 -13.60
CA LEU A 343 12.20 11.01 -13.09
C LEU A 343 12.38 9.49 -13.26
N TYR A 344 11.33 8.69 -13.07
CA TYR A 344 11.39 7.24 -13.29
C TYR A 344 11.63 6.83 -14.75
N ARG A 345 11.35 7.71 -15.73
CA ARG A 345 11.72 7.47 -17.13
C ARG A 345 13.21 7.58 -17.40
N HIS A 346 13.97 8.22 -16.51
CA HIS A 346 15.42 8.28 -16.64
C HIS A 346 16.05 6.91 -16.33
N PRO A 347 16.91 6.37 -17.21
CA PRO A 347 17.45 5.00 -17.09
C PRO A 347 18.22 4.73 -15.80
N CYS A 348 18.78 5.76 -15.19
CA CYS A 348 19.57 5.66 -13.96
C CYS A 348 18.76 5.77 -12.66
N VAL A 349 17.47 6.10 -12.71
CA VAL A 349 16.65 6.25 -11.51
C VAL A 349 16.09 4.90 -11.08
N ALA A 350 16.38 4.52 -9.83
CA ALA A 350 15.80 3.35 -9.17
C ALA A 350 14.56 3.76 -8.35
N GLU A 351 14.64 4.86 -7.60
CA GLU A 351 13.57 5.40 -6.78
C GLU A 351 13.61 6.94 -6.81
N ALA A 352 12.43 7.56 -6.76
CA ALA A 352 12.29 9.00 -6.68
C ALA A 352 11.17 9.37 -5.72
N ALA A 353 11.38 10.46 -4.97
CA ALA A 353 10.35 11.10 -4.15
C ALA A 353 10.52 12.62 -4.24
N VAL A 354 9.40 13.33 -4.41
CA VAL A 354 9.38 14.79 -4.54
C VAL A 354 8.58 15.39 -3.39
N ILE A 355 9.11 16.47 -2.81
CA ILE A 355 8.45 17.22 -1.75
C ILE A 355 8.56 18.74 -1.99
N GLY A 356 7.63 19.49 -1.38
CA GLY A 356 7.77 20.93 -1.20
C GLY A 356 8.68 21.22 0.00
N VAL A 357 9.59 22.15 -0.19
CA VAL A 357 10.47 22.70 0.85
C VAL A 357 10.15 24.18 1.00
N PRO A 358 9.90 24.70 2.22
CA PRO A 358 9.62 26.11 2.42
C PRO A 358 10.69 27.01 1.81
N ASP A 359 10.25 28.08 1.14
CA ASP A 359 11.09 29.06 0.47
C ASP A 359 10.42 30.41 0.56
N GLU A 360 11.18 31.45 1.02
CA GLU A 360 10.66 32.78 1.30
C GLU A 360 10.19 33.55 0.05
N VAL A 361 10.73 33.21 -1.13
CA VAL A 361 10.44 33.92 -2.39
C VAL A 361 9.33 33.24 -3.19
N VAL A 362 9.33 31.89 -3.22
CA VAL A 362 8.43 31.12 -4.09
C VAL A 362 7.32 30.37 -3.34
N GLY A 363 7.29 30.49 -1.99
CA GLY A 363 6.39 29.79 -1.10
C GLY A 363 6.91 28.41 -0.75
N GLU A 364 6.85 27.47 -1.66
CA GLU A 364 7.53 26.17 -1.54
C GLU A 364 8.40 25.93 -2.78
N ASN A 365 9.63 25.49 -2.57
CA ASN A 365 10.50 25.05 -3.65
C ASN A 365 10.37 23.54 -3.87
N VAL A 366 10.55 23.09 -5.11
CA VAL A 366 10.38 21.68 -5.50
C VAL A 366 11.71 20.95 -5.33
N LYS A 367 11.78 20.01 -4.38
CA LYS A 367 12.95 19.17 -4.12
C LYS A 367 12.68 17.70 -4.41
N ALA A 368 13.57 17.06 -5.18
CA ALA A 368 13.53 15.63 -5.44
C ALA A 368 14.66 14.89 -4.71
N PHE A 369 14.31 13.78 -4.08
CA PHE A 369 15.23 12.78 -3.55
C PHE A 369 15.26 11.60 -4.50
N ILE A 370 16.47 11.19 -4.91
CA ILE A 370 16.64 10.16 -5.93
C ILE A 370 17.62 9.10 -5.44
N ALA A 371 17.20 7.83 -5.50
CA ALA A 371 18.11 6.70 -5.39
C ALA A 371 18.48 6.24 -6.80
N LEU A 372 19.77 6.26 -7.11
CA LEU A 372 20.30 5.82 -8.40
C LEU A 372 20.48 4.31 -8.43
N ARG A 373 20.34 3.73 -9.62
CA ARG A 373 20.74 2.35 -9.87
C ARG A 373 22.23 2.16 -9.61
N PRO A 374 22.69 0.98 -9.13
CA PRO A 374 24.09 0.75 -8.76
C PRO A 374 25.10 1.12 -9.88
N GLU A 375 24.77 0.80 -11.12
CA GLU A 375 25.58 1.07 -12.29
C GLU A 375 25.71 2.55 -12.67
N CYS A 376 24.85 3.40 -12.14
CA CYS A 376 24.80 4.83 -12.41
C CYS A 376 25.39 5.71 -11.28
N LYS A 377 25.69 5.12 -10.13
CA LYS A 377 26.25 5.87 -9.00
C LYS A 377 27.57 6.56 -9.38
N GLY A 378 27.65 7.86 -9.07
CA GLY A 378 28.80 8.70 -9.40
C GLY A 378 28.94 9.11 -10.88
N LYS A 379 27.99 8.70 -11.75
CA LYS A 379 27.99 9.05 -13.17
C LYS A 379 26.98 10.11 -13.58
N VAL A 380 26.02 10.41 -12.71
CA VAL A 380 24.95 11.37 -12.95
C VAL A 380 25.05 12.47 -11.89
N ARG A 381 24.98 13.74 -12.31
CA ARG A 381 25.01 14.89 -11.42
C ARG A 381 23.59 15.42 -11.18
N GLU A 382 23.42 16.24 -10.18
CA GLU A 382 22.15 16.87 -9.84
C GLU A 382 21.61 17.74 -10.98
N GLU A 383 22.50 18.51 -11.63
CA GLU A 383 22.18 19.37 -12.77
C GLU A 383 21.66 18.55 -13.97
N ASP A 384 22.24 17.38 -14.23
CA ASP A 384 21.84 16.51 -15.33
C ASP A 384 20.38 16.02 -15.12
N MET A 385 20.00 15.73 -13.87
CA MET A 385 18.64 15.34 -13.51
C MET A 385 17.64 16.49 -13.59
N ILE A 386 18.05 17.69 -13.20
CA ILE A 386 17.22 18.90 -13.35
C ILE A 386 16.95 19.16 -14.82
N GLU A 387 17.97 19.14 -15.67
CA GLU A 387 17.83 19.35 -17.12
C GLU A 387 17.00 18.26 -17.79
N TRP A 388 17.13 17.00 -17.35
CA TRP A 388 16.25 15.92 -17.79
C TRP A 388 14.79 16.22 -17.47
N ALA A 389 14.49 16.48 -16.19
CA ALA A 389 13.14 16.76 -15.74
C ALA A 389 12.54 18.01 -16.43
N LYS A 390 13.34 19.03 -16.67
CA LYS A 390 12.93 20.25 -17.38
C LYS A 390 12.59 20.01 -18.85
N LYS A 391 13.24 19.05 -19.52
CA LYS A 391 12.90 18.64 -20.89
C LYS A 391 11.63 17.82 -20.95
N GLU A 392 11.40 16.95 -19.97
CA GLU A 392 10.24 16.06 -19.89
C GLU A 392 8.97 16.79 -19.41
N LEU A 393 9.13 17.83 -18.59
CA LEU A 393 8.07 18.57 -17.93
C LEU A 393 8.15 20.06 -18.32
N GLY A 394 7.01 20.67 -18.45
CA GLY A 394 6.93 22.09 -18.82
C GLY A 394 6.98 23.05 -17.63
N GLY A 395 7.29 24.31 -17.91
CA GLY A 395 7.00 25.45 -17.04
C GLY A 395 7.62 25.38 -15.64
N HIS A 396 6.79 25.16 -14.62
CA HIS A 396 7.18 25.13 -13.21
C HIS A 396 7.12 23.71 -12.60
N GLU A 397 6.80 22.69 -13.37
CA GLU A 397 6.63 21.32 -12.91
C GLU A 397 7.92 20.48 -12.99
N TYR A 398 9.06 21.05 -12.58
CA TYR A 398 10.32 20.29 -12.47
C TYR A 398 11.03 20.61 -11.15
N PRO A 399 11.87 19.72 -10.60
CA PRO A 399 12.60 19.97 -9.37
C PRO A 399 13.68 21.02 -9.56
N ARG A 400 13.84 21.90 -8.56
CA ARG A 400 14.91 22.90 -8.49
C ARG A 400 16.08 22.43 -7.64
N LEU A 401 15.79 21.48 -6.76
CA LEU A 401 16.75 20.89 -5.84
C LEU A 401 16.72 19.39 -6.03
N ILE A 402 17.89 18.77 -6.15
CA ILE A 402 18.07 17.31 -6.19
C ILE A 402 18.93 16.92 -5.01
N GLU A 403 18.64 15.77 -4.42
CA GLU A 403 19.49 15.11 -3.43
C GLU A 403 19.55 13.62 -3.73
N PHE A 404 20.75 13.12 -3.98
CA PHE A 404 20.96 11.69 -4.14
C PHE A 404 21.04 10.98 -2.80
N ARG A 405 20.38 9.81 -2.71
CA ARG A 405 20.36 8.93 -1.54
C ARG A 405 20.70 7.50 -1.96
N ASP A 406 21.24 6.71 -1.04
CA ASP A 406 21.43 5.28 -1.27
C ASP A 406 20.08 4.54 -1.30
N GLU A 407 19.17 4.95 -0.43
CA GLU A 407 17.80 4.44 -0.35
C GLU A 407 16.84 5.52 0.18
N LEU A 408 15.56 5.40 -0.15
CA LEU A 408 14.53 6.28 0.37
C LEU A 408 13.78 5.63 1.54
N PRO A 409 13.31 6.42 2.54
CA PRO A 409 12.56 5.88 3.67
C PRO A 409 11.23 5.27 3.22
N LYS A 410 10.90 4.08 3.75
CA LYS A 410 9.70 3.31 3.37
C LYS A 410 8.90 2.83 4.57
N THR A 411 7.61 2.64 4.38
CA THR A 411 6.76 1.91 5.32
C THR A 411 7.06 0.41 5.28
N LEU A 412 6.54 -0.34 6.26
CA LEU A 412 6.60 -1.81 6.26
C LEU A 412 5.89 -2.43 5.03
N ALA A 413 4.95 -1.71 4.42
CA ALA A 413 4.29 -2.11 3.18
C ALA A 413 5.06 -1.70 1.91
N GLY A 414 6.26 -1.11 2.05
CA GLY A 414 7.13 -0.73 0.95
C GLY A 414 6.80 0.61 0.28
N LYS A 415 5.90 1.42 0.85
CA LYS A 415 5.57 2.75 0.32
C LYS A 415 6.60 3.78 0.77
N ILE A 416 7.08 4.63 -0.16
CA ILE A 416 8.00 5.73 0.17
C ILE A 416 7.32 6.74 1.11
N LEU A 417 8.03 7.14 2.17
CA LEU A 417 7.57 8.04 3.21
C LEU A 417 8.00 9.49 2.93
N ARG A 418 7.30 10.19 2.02
CA ARG A 418 7.56 11.63 1.74
C ARG A 418 7.53 12.49 3.02
N ARG A 419 6.69 12.13 3.98
CA ARG A 419 6.64 12.80 5.28
C ARG A 419 7.97 12.77 6.01
N ALA A 420 8.65 11.65 6.08
CA ALA A 420 9.94 11.53 6.75
C ALA A 420 11.00 12.44 6.09
N LEU A 421 10.98 12.52 4.75
CA LEU A 421 11.84 13.43 3.99
C LEU A 421 11.52 14.89 4.29
N ARG A 422 10.22 15.26 4.34
CA ARG A 422 9.79 16.63 4.68
C ARG A 422 10.17 17.01 6.11
N GLU A 423 9.99 16.13 7.08
CA GLU A 423 10.38 16.34 8.48
C GLU A 423 11.89 16.51 8.65
N GLU A 424 12.68 15.77 7.88
CA GLU A 424 14.14 15.89 7.84
C GLU A 424 14.57 17.28 7.29
N GLU A 425 13.99 17.71 6.18
CA GLU A 425 14.28 19.02 5.59
C GLU A 425 13.90 20.18 6.51
N LEU A 426 12.71 20.11 7.11
CA LEU A 426 12.29 21.13 8.07
C LEU A 426 13.22 21.22 9.28
N ARG A 427 13.78 20.10 9.71
CA ARG A 427 14.78 20.06 10.79
C ARG A 427 16.08 20.73 10.35
N ARG A 428 16.58 20.40 9.15
CA ARG A 428 17.79 21.02 8.58
C ARG A 428 17.66 22.54 8.46
N LEU A 429 16.53 23.02 7.95
CA LEU A 429 16.25 24.46 7.84
C LEU A 429 16.24 25.15 9.21
N ARG A 430 15.59 24.55 10.22
CA ARG A 430 15.59 25.09 11.59
C ARG A 430 16.99 25.12 12.22
N GLU A 431 17.83 24.17 11.93
CA GLU A 431 19.22 24.11 12.42
C GLU A 431 20.11 25.17 11.72
N GLN A 432 19.87 25.42 10.43
CA GLN A 432 20.55 26.49 9.70
C GLN A 432 20.18 27.88 10.24
N MET A 433 18.88 28.16 10.39
CA MET A 433 18.41 29.44 10.96
C MET A 433 18.94 29.69 12.37
N LYS A 434 19.13 28.64 13.19
CA LYS A 434 19.74 28.79 14.52
C LYS A 434 21.25 29.07 14.50
N LYS A 435 21.94 28.79 13.40
CA LYS A 435 23.39 29.07 13.26
C LYS A 435 23.67 30.45 12.67
N GLU A 436 22.67 31.00 11.99
CA GLU A 436 22.76 32.34 11.33
C GLU A 436 22.21 33.47 12.20
N GLY A 437 21.48 33.20 13.27
CA GLY A 437 20.99 34.13 14.28
C GLY A 437 21.69 33.93 15.61
#